data_37ba9a0ee6612f333fa55efffb83b84e
#
_entry.id   37ba9a0ee6612f333fa55efffb83b84e
#
_cell.length_a   1.000
_cell.length_b   1.000
_cell.length_c   1.000
_cell.angle_alpha   90.00
_cell.angle_beta   90.00
_cell.angle_gamma   90.00
#
_symmetry.space_group_name_H-M   'P 1'
#
loop_
_entity.id
_entity.type
_entity.pdbx_description
1 polymer ?
#
loop_
_entity_poly.entity_id
_entity_poly.type
_entity_poly.pdbx_seq_one_letter_code
_entity_poly.pdbx_strand_id
1 'polypeptide(L)'
;MAPASSRRMAWLLAVALQCTAFTQAIPARAASALVAWAFTEEGVLKLRTSRNARLEAFFQAASDGRGTRVWIDIPGELRFPRRLEGRGAVREIRLGKPRAGATRLVVEFRPDVDLNPNDLRLRGTAPDRWELVFTGLPTRGLDDFGEGD
;
A
#
# COMPACT_ATOMS: atom_id res chain seq x y z
N MET A 1 73.02 -35.13 -45.60
CA MET A 1 73.03 -33.77 -45.07
C MET A 1 71.67 -33.24 -45.22
N ALA A 2 70.92 -33.16 -44.09
CA ALA A 2 69.60 -32.64 -44.07
C ALA A 2 69.58 -31.15 -43.74
N PRO A 3 68.58 -30.39 -44.14
CA PRO A 3 68.13 -29.31 -43.29
C PRO A 3 66.74 -29.50 -42.76
N ALA A 4 66.62 -29.16 -41.50
CA ALA A 4 65.43 -29.17 -40.68
C ALA A 4 64.37 -28.21 -41.20
N SER A 5 63.16 -28.68 -41.34
CA SER A 5 61.97 -27.86 -41.52
C SER A 5 61.33 -27.49 -40.21
N SER A 6 61.43 -26.24 -39.84
CA SER A 6 60.74 -25.70 -38.66
C SER A 6 59.28 -25.47 -38.98
N ARG A 7 58.42 -26.28 -38.42
CA ARG A 7 56.94 -26.03 -38.43
C ARG A 7 56.62 -24.99 -37.37
N ARG A 8 56.33 -23.79 -37.79
CA ARG A 8 55.75 -22.74 -36.97
C ARG A 8 54.27 -23.01 -36.81
N MET A 9 53.93 -23.48 -35.62
CA MET A 9 52.53 -23.67 -35.21
C MET A 9 51.95 -22.34 -34.79
N ALA A 10 51.11 -21.78 -35.65
CA ALA A 10 50.40 -20.55 -35.35
C ALA A 10 49.22 -20.86 -34.41
N TRP A 11 49.30 -20.38 -33.21
CA TRP A 11 48.19 -20.42 -32.25
C TRP A 11 47.28 -19.25 -32.54
N LEU A 12 46.12 -19.52 -33.13
CA LEU A 12 45.05 -18.56 -33.25
C LEU A 12 44.29 -18.52 -31.91
N LEU A 13 44.57 -17.48 -31.14
CA LEU A 13 43.77 -17.11 -29.97
C LEU A 13 42.44 -16.51 -30.44
N ALA A 14 41.37 -17.32 -30.45
CA ALA A 14 40.01 -16.84 -30.60
C ALA A 14 39.56 -16.21 -29.28
N VAL A 15 39.63 -14.89 -29.19
CA VAL A 15 39.01 -14.13 -28.09
C VAL A 15 37.50 -14.08 -28.35
N ALA A 16 36.75 -14.97 -27.73
CA ALA A 16 35.29 -14.89 -27.71
C ALA A 16 34.88 -13.74 -26.77
N LEU A 17 34.47 -12.61 -27.38
CA LEU A 17 33.89 -11.47 -26.68
C LEU A 17 32.47 -11.85 -26.26
N GLN A 18 32.31 -12.37 -25.03
CA GLN A 18 30.99 -12.62 -24.44
C GLN A 18 30.39 -11.27 -24.01
N CYS A 19 29.55 -10.70 -24.87
CA CYS A 19 28.65 -9.62 -24.48
C CYS A 19 27.59 -10.18 -23.56
N THR A 20 27.85 -10.17 -22.25
CA THR A 20 26.79 -10.35 -21.24
C THR A 20 25.91 -9.12 -21.28
N ALA A 21 24.76 -9.23 -21.96
CA ALA A 21 23.70 -8.25 -21.87
C ALA A 21 23.17 -8.26 -20.44
N PHE A 22 23.59 -7.33 -19.61
CA PHE A 22 22.93 -7.01 -18.35
C PHE A 22 21.55 -6.46 -18.68
N THR A 23 20.55 -7.33 -18.74
CA THR A 23 19.16 -6.91 -18.73
C THR A 23 18.88 -6.33 -17.34
N GLN A 24 19.06 -5.04 -17.17
CA GLN A 24 18.59 -4.34 -15.98
C GLN A 24 17.07 -4.46 -15.98
N ALA A 25 16.56 -5.33 -15.13
CA ALA A 25 15.14 -5.37 -14.82
C ALA A 25 14.79 -3.99 -14.23
N ILE A 26 14.13 -3.14 -15.01
CA ILE A 26 13.54 -1.90 -14.52
C ILE A 26 12.55 -2.35 -13.44
N PRO A 27 12.72 -1.92 -12.18
CA PRO A 27 11.76 -2.29 -11.14
C PRO A 27 10.40 -1.81 -11.61
N ALA A 28 9.47 -2.74 -11.81
CA ALA A 28 8.10 -2.41 -12.11
C ALA A 28 7.63 -1.47 -10.99
N ARG A 29 7.39 -0.22 -11.35
CA ARG A 29 6.90 0.81 -10.44
C ARG A 29 5.61 0.25 -9.87
N ALA A 30 5.61 -0.12 -8.59
CA ALA A 30 4.43 -0.69 -7.96
C ALA A 30 3.29 0.31 -8.14
N ALA A 31 2.31 -0.06 -8.96
CA ALA A 31 1.10 0.73 -9.13
C ALA A 31 0.47 0.91 -7.75
N SER A 32 -0.17 2.07 -7.52
CA SER A 32 -0.89 2.31 -6.27
C SER A 32 -1.84 1.14 -6.02
N ALA A 33 -1.65 0.44 -4.90
CA ALA A 33 -2.54 -0.67 -4.56
C ALA A 33 -3.90 -0.18 -4.09
N LEU A 34 -3.99 1.04 -3.59
CA LEU A 34 -5.26 1.69 -3.25
C LEU A 34 -5.84 2.37 -4.49
N VAL A 35 -6.93 1.82 -5.00
CA VAL A 35 -7.64 2.32 -6.18
C VAL A 35 -8.72 3.31 -5.78
N ALA A 36 -9.49 2.96 -4.75
CA ALA A 36 -10.58 3.78 -4.24
C ALA A 36 -10.83 3.47 -2.75
N TRP A 37 -11.44 4.40 -2.06
CA TRP A 37 -11.94 4.20 -0.71
C TRP A 37 -13.22 5.02 -0.50
N ALA A 38 -14.09 4.52 0.36
CA ALA A 38 -15.27 5.24 0.81
C ALA A 38 -15.54 4.91 2.27
N PHE A 39 -15.90 5.93 3.06
CA PHE A 39 -16.43 5.77 4.40
C PHE A 39 -17.94 5.96 4.33
N THR A 40 -18.72 4.97 4.76
CA THR A 40 -20.17 4.99 4.60
C THR A 40 -20.87 5.53 5.85
N GLU A 41 -22.11 5.96 5.68
CA GLU A 41 -22.96 6.44 6.77
C GLU A 41 -23.22 5.38 7.85
N GLU A 42 -23.08 4.08 7.52
CA GLU A 42 -23.19 2.98 8.48
C GLU A 42 -21.91 2.74 9.28
N GLY A 43 -20.86 3.54 9.08
CA GLY A 43 -19.59 3.38 9.77
C GLY A 43 -18.74 2.23 9.22
N VAL A 44 -18.72 2.08 7.91
CA VAL A 44 -17.88 1.09 7.20
C VAL A 44 -16.89 1.80 6.28
N LEU A 45 -15.61 1.52 6.46
CA LEU A 45 -14.58 1.91 5.50
C LEU A 45 -14.45 0.84 4.42
N LYS A 46 -14.88 1.15 3.22
CA LYS A 46 -14.75 0.29 2.03
C LYS A 46 -13.48 0.66 1.28
N LEU A 47 -12.73 -0.35 0.87
CA LEU A 47 -11.47 -0.19 0.13
C LEU A 47 -11.52 -1.01 -1.15
N ARG A 48 -11.10 -0.43 -2.25
CA ARG A 48 -10.76 -1.15 -3.48
C ARG A 48 -9.25 -1.08 -3.69
N THR A 49 -8.64 -2.23 -3.81
CA THR A 49 -7.19 -2.36 -3.91
C THR A 49 -6.80 -3.11 -5.19
N SER A 50 -5.51 -3.23 -5.46
CA SER A 50 -5.05 -4.24 -6.42
C SER A 50 -5.43 -5.64 -5.94
N ARG A 51 -5.59 -6.57 -6.88
CA ARG A 51 -5.96 -7.95 -6.55
C ARG A 51 -4.95 -8.60 -5.61
N ASN A 52 -5.46 -9.39 -4.68
CA ASN A 52 -4.68 -10.18 -3.73
C ASN A 52 -3.78 -9.36 -2.79
N ALA A 53 -4.06 -8.09 -2.59
CA ALA A 53 -3.42 -7.31 -1.54
C ALA A 53 -3.73 -7.93 -0.18
N ARG A 54 -2.73 -8.04 0.70
CA ARG A 54 -2.93 -8.40 2.10
C ARG A 54 -2.95 -7.13 2.92
N LEU A 55 -4.00 -6.94 3.70
CA LEU A 55 -4.18 -5.77 4.52
C LEU A 55 -4.18 -6.14 6.01
N GLU A 56 -3.63 -5.24 6.81
CA GLU A 56 -3.66 -5.30 8.26
C GLU A 56 -4.18 -3.97 8.79
N ALA A 57 -5.07 -4.03 9.77
CA ALA A 57 -5.57 -2.85 10.46
C ALA A 57 -4.88 -2.72 11.82
N PHE A 58 -4.54 -1.49 12.16
CA PHE A 58 -3.87 -1.12 13.40
C PHE A 58 -4.72 -0.13 14.17
N PHE A 59 -4.63 -0.16 15.49
CA PHE A 59 -5.40 0.66 16.39
C PHE A 59 -4.50 1.42 17.35
N GLN A 60 -4.84 2.67 17.61
CA GLN A 60 -4.25 3.47 18.67
C GLN A 60 -5.35 4.20 19.43
N ALA A 61 -5.45 3.96 20.71
CA ALA A 61 -6.41 4.63 21.58
C ALA A 61 -6.19 6.14 21.60
N ALA A 62 -7.22 6.88 21.95
CA ALA A 62 -7.17 8.31 22.16
C ALA A 62 -6.15 8.67 23.28
N SER A 63 -5.37 9.72 23.06
CA SER A 63 -4.40 10.22 24.03
C SER A 63 -4.08 11.70 23.76
N ASP A 64 -3.71 12.43 24.79
CA ASP A 64 -3.20 13.81 24.69
C ASP A 64 -4.09 14.75 23.85
N GLY A 65 -5.42 14.66 24.02
CA GLY A 65 -6.39 15.47 23.29
C GLY A 65 -6.59 15.07 21.83
N ARG A 66 -5.98 13.96 21.39
CA ARG A 66 -6.20 13.36 20.08
C ARG A 66 -7.19 12.21 20.19
N GLY A 67 -8.04 12.08 19.18
CA GLY A 67 -8.98 10.96 19.10
C GLY A 67 -8.30 9.63 18.76
N THR A 68 -9.07 8.57 18.90
CA THR A 68 -8.67 7.23 18.45
C THR A 68 -8.24 7.27 16.98
N ARG A 69 -7.20 6.52 16.65
CA ARG A 69 -6.72 6.35 15.27
C ARG A 69 -6.72 4.90 14.88
N VAL A 70 -7.24 4.64 13.70
CA VAL A 70 -7.17 3.34 13.05
C VAL A 70 -6.51 3.52 11.69
N TRP A 71 -5.57 2.65 11.34
CA TRP A 71 -4.94 2.76 10.02
C TRP A 71 -4.75 1.41 9.38
N ILE A 72 -4.65 1.44 8.07
CA ILE A 72 -4.39 0.29 7.22
C ILE A 72 -3.16 0.59 6.39
N ASP A 73 -2.21 -0.33 6.39
CA ASP A 73 -1.06 -0.31 5.49
C ASP A 73 -1.37 -1.16 4.25
N ILE A 74 -1.26 -0.54 3.09
CA ILE A 74 -1.63 -1.09 1.79
C ILE A 74 -0.35 -1.18 0.94
N PRO A 75 -0.01 -2.35 0.36
CA PRO A 75 1.14 -2.44 -0.54
C PRO A 75 0.95 -1.53 -1.75
N GLY A 76 2.02 -0.91 -2.21
CA GLY A 76 2.02 0.01 -3.34
C GLY A 76 2.15 1.48 -2.94
N GLU A 77 2.68 2.29 -3.87
CA GLU A 77 2.96 3.69 -3.59
C GLU A 77 1.76 4.60 -3.85
N LEU A 78 1.52 5.49 -2.92
CA LEU A 78 0.62 6.62 -3.09
C LEU A 78 1.29 7.67 -3.98
N ARG A 79 0.56 8.18 -4.97
CA ARG A 79 1.08 9.24 -5.84
C ARG A 79 1.30 10.55 -5.09
N PHE A 80 0.29 10.98 -4.31
CA PHE A 80 0.34 12.20 -3.52
C PHE A 80 -0.29 11.97 -2.13
N PRO A 81 0.39 12.36 -1.03
CA PRO A 81 -0.23 12.41 0.29
C PRO A 81 -1.41 13.38 0.29
N ARG A 82 -2.46 13.01 1.03
CA ARG A 82 -3.69 13.82 1.11
C ARG A 82 -4.26 13.79 2.53
N ARG A 83 -4.96 14.85 2.86
CA ARG A 83 -5.74 14.98 4.08
C ARG A 83 -7.13 15.47 3.70
N LEU A 84 -8.14 14.75 4.18
CA LEU A 84 -9.53 15.08 3.97
C LEU A 84 -10.20 15.29 5.32
N GLU A 85 -11.02 16.32 5.40
CA GLU A 85 -11.88 16.54 6.56
C GLU A 85 -12.92 15.42 6.64
N GLY A 86 -13.11 14.89 7.86
CA GLY A 86 -14.10 13.85 8.10
C GLY A 86 -15.49 14.41 8.35
N ARG A 87 -16.42 13.51 8.61
CA ARG A 87 -17.83 13.81 8.90
C ARG A 87 -18.27 13.06 10.16
N GLY A 88 -19.23 13.62 10.90
CA GLY A 88 -19.77 13.01 12.11
C GLY A 88 -18.68 12.62 13.11
N ALA A 89 -18.62 11.36 13.48
CA ALA A 89 -17.61 10.80 14.39
C ALA A 89 -16.18 10.81 13.85
N VAL A 90 -16.00 10.84 12.52
CA VAL A 90 -14.69 10.89 11.88
C VAL A 90 -14.22 12.35 11.84
N ARG A 91 -13.03 12.61 12.39
CA ARG A 91 -12.38 13.92 12.36
C ARG A 91 -11.70 14.18 11.02
N GLU A 92 -10.87 13.25 10.58
CA GLU A 92 -10.13 13.35 9.32
C GLU A 92 -9.72 11.99 8.79
N ILE A 93 -9.48 11.94 7.48
CA ILE A 93 -8.81 10.83 6.82
C ILE A 93 -7.51 11.31 6.19
N ARG A 94 -6.44 10.55 6.41
CA ARG A 94 -5.12 10.86 5.85
C ARG A 94 -4.62 9.71 5.00
N LEU A 95 -4.12 10.06 3.84
CA LEU A 95 -3.36 9.16 2.97
C LEU A 95 -1.91 9.60 2.98
N GLY A 96 -1.02 8.71 3.36
CA GLY A 96 0.40 8.99 3.49
C GLY A 96 1.29 7.84 3.03
N LYS A 97 2.58 8.10 3.01
CA LYS A 97 3.63 7.11 2.67
C LYS A 97 4.40 6.78 3.95
N PRO A 98 4.09 5.70 4.65
CA PRO A 98 4.81 5.32 5.87
C PRO A 98 6.24 4.86 5.56
N ARG A 99 6.45 4.26 4.39
CA ARG A 99 7.73 3.80 3.86
C ARG A 99 7.64 3.65 2.33
N ALA A 100 8.75 3.43 1.67
CA ALA A 100 8.77 3.10 0.24
C ALA A 100 7.92 1.85 -0.05
N GLY A 101 7.16 1.88 -1.13
CA GLY A 101 6.31 0.77 -1.55
C GLY A 101 5.07 0.54 -0.69
N ALA A 102 4.69 1.49 0.18
CA ALA A 102 3.50 1.38 1.01
C ALA A 102 2.69 2.68 1.04
N THR A 103 1.38 2.52 1.09
CA THR A 103 0.40 3.58 1.33
C THR A 103 -0.24 3.34 2.69
N ARG A 104 -0.39 4.36 3.51
CA ARG A 104 -1.13 4.30 4.77
C ARG A 104 -2.38 5.15 4.67
N LEU A 105 -3.53 4.53 4.90
CA LEU A 105 -4.79 5.22 5.13
C LEU A 105 -5.04 5.26 6.63
N VAL A 106 -5.17 6.45 7.19
CA VAL A 106 -5.45 6.69 8.62
C VAL A 106 -6.82 7.31 8.75
N VAL A 107 -7.66 6.73 9.59
CA VAL A 107 -8.91 7.33 10.08
C VAL A 107 -8.66 7.85 11.48
N GLU A 108 -8.78 9.15 11.70
CA GLU A 108 -8.75 9.75 13.03
C GLU A 108 -10.17 10.13 13.43
N PHE A 109 -10.60 9.65 14.60
CA PHE A 109 -11.91 9.95 15.15
C PHE A 109 -11.88 11.21 16.02
N ARG A 110 -13.05 11.76 16.33
CA ARG A 110 -13.14 12.87 17.28
C ARG A 110 -12.74 12.40 18.68
N PRO A 111 -12.20 13.29 19.53
CA PRO A 111 -11.72 12.91 20.86
C PRO A 111 -12.79 12.34 21.79
N ASP A 112 -14.06 12.68 21.56
CA ASP A 112 -15.23 12.22 22.30
C ASP A 112 -15.78 10.86 21.81
N VAL A 113 -15.19 10.28 20.78
CA VAL A 113 -15.57 8.96 20.24
C VAL A 113 -14.71 7.89 20.88
N ASP A 114 -15.33 7.07 21.71
CA ASP A 114 -14.69 5.90 22.32
C ASP A 114 -14.90 4.67 21.43
N LEU A 115 -13.80 4.06 20.99
CA LEU A 115 -13.80 2.86 20.19
C LEU A 115 -12.98 1.77 20.87
N ASN A 116 -13.53 0.57 20.90
CA ASN A 116 -12.80 -0.59 21.38
C ASN A 116 -12.14 -1.32 20.19
N PRO A 117 -10.87 -1.71 20.27
CA PRO A 117 -10.21 -2.45 19.19
C PRO A 117 -10.90 -3.79 18.88
N ASN A 118 -11.63 -4.39 19.84
CA ASN A 118 -12.38 -5.61 19.63
C ASN A 118 -13.65 -5.42 18.77
N ASP A 119 -14.09 -4.18 18.58
CA ASP A 119 -15.25 -3.84 17.75
C ASP A 119 -14.87 -3.56 16.29
N LEU A 120 -13.60 -3.71 15.95
CA LEU A 120 -13.08 -3.56 14.61
C LEU A 120 -13.02 -4.89 13.87
N ARG A 121 -13.53 -4.92 12.65
CA ARG A 121 -13.49 -6.12 11.80
C ARG A 121 -13.02 -5.75 10.40
N LEU A 122 -11.78 -6.15 10.07
CA LEU A 122 -11.27 -6.08 8.70
C LEU A 122 -11.56 -7.40 7.99
N ARG A 123 -12.24 -7.33 6.86
CA ARG A 123 -12.59 -8.49 6.04
C ARG A 123 -12.41 -8.23 4.56
N GLY A 124 -11.89 -9.21 3.83
CA GLY A 124 -11.93 -9.22 2.37
C GLY A 124 -13.30 -9.70 1.89
N THR A 125 -13.96 -8.93 1.05
CA THR A 125 -15.26 -9.29 0.44
C THR A 125 -15.11 -9.77 -1.00
N ALA A 126 -13.98 -9.46 -1.64
CA ALA A 126 -13.56 -9.94 -2.95
C ALA A 126 -12.02 -9.86 -3.05
N PRO A 127 -11.39 -10.41 -4.10
CA PRO A 127 -9.93 -10.39 -4.26
C PRO A 127 -9.32 -8.98 -4.27
N ASP A 128 -10.11 -7.96 -4.56
CA ASP A 128 -9.72 -6.55 -4.65
C ASP A 128 -10.56 -5.63 -3.75
N ARG A 129 -11.43 -6.19 -2.88
CA ARG A 129 -12.34 -5.42 -2.05
C ARG A 129 -12.24 -5.81 -0.58
N TRP A 130 -12.19 -4.78 0.25
CA TRP A 130 -12.05 -4.91 1.69
C TRP A 130 -13.04 -4.00 2.40
N GLU A 131 -13.45 -4.41 3.58
CA GLU A 131 -14.27 -3.62 4.48
C GLU A 131 -13.66 -3.64 5.87
N LEU A 132 -13.51 -2.45 6.46
CA LEU A 132 -13.24 -2.29 7.87
C LEU A 132 -14.50 -1.75 8.53
N VAL A 133 -15.13 -2.59 9.33
CA VAL A 133 -16.38 -2.28 10.05
C VAL A 133 -16.04 -1.77 11.43
N PHE A 134 -16.65 -0.65 11.83
CA PHE A 134 -16.54 -0.05 13.15
C PHE A 134 -17.84 -0.27 13.91
N THR A 135 -17.95 -1.39 14.65
CA THR A 135 -19.13 -1.68 15.46
C THR A 135 -19.23 -0.68 16.60
N GLY A 136 -20.41 -0.12 16.82
CA GLY A 136 -20.65 0.85 17.89
C GLY A 136 -20.20 2.28 17.59
N LEU A 137 -19.72 2.56 16.38
CA LEU A 137 -19.43 3.94 15.97
C LEU A 137 -20.71 4.78 15.96
N PRO A 138 -20.72 5.99 16.58
CA PRO A 138 -21.84 6.91 16.44
C PRO A 138 -22.02 7.34 14.98
N THR A 139 -23.16 7.03 14.37
CA THR A 139 -23.44 7.29 12.96
C THR A 139 -24.07 8.66 12.68
N ARG A 140 -24.46 9.40 13.72
CA ARG A 140 -25.05 10.73 13.53
C ARG A 140 -24.10 11.67 12.81
N GLY A 141 -24.53 12.22 11.67
CA GLY A 141 -23.75 13.13 10.85
C GLY A 141 -22.61 12.45 10.07
N LEU A 142 -22.58 11.13 10.04
CA LEU A 142 -21.81 10.38 9.05
C LEU A 142 -22.61 10.37 7.76
N ASP A 143 -22.13 11.09 6.77
CA ASP A 143 -22.58 10.96 5.38
C ASP A 143 -21.51 10.20 4.61
N ASP A 144 -21.90 9.59 3.51
CA ASP A 144 -20.93 8.91 2.65
C ASP A 144 -19.89 9.90 2.11
N PHE A 145 -18.62 9.53 2.21
CA PHE A 145 -17.51 10.28 1.63
C PHE A 145 -16.35 9.36 1.27
N GLY A 146 -15.59 9.73 0.24
CA GLY A 146 -14.51 8.90 -0.24
C GLY A 146 -13.83 9.47 -1.47
N GLU A 147 -12.96 8.69 -2.08
CA GLU A 147 -12.23 9.01 -3.29
C GLU A 147 -12.08 7.79 -4.21
N GLY A 148 -12.15 8.05 -5.51
CA GLY A 148 -12.06 7.04 -6.55
C GLY A 148 -13.43 6.45 -6.91
N ASP A 149 -13.49 5.75 -8.05
CA ASP A 149 -14.67 5.05 -8.57
C ASP A 149 -14.69 3.58 -8.15
#